data_57eb623635feee57e3d18761e6c129f9
#
_entry.id   57eb623635feee57e3d18761e6c129f9
#
_cell.length_a   1.000
_cell.length_b   1.000
_cell.length_c   1.000
_cell.angle_alpha   90.00
_cell.angle_beta   90.00
_cell.angle_gamma   90.00
#
_symmetry.space_group_name_H-M   'P 1'
#
loop_
_entity.id
_entity.type
_entity.pdbx_description
1 polymer ?
#
loop_
_entity_poly.entity_id
_entity_poly.type
_entity_poly.pdbx_seq_one_letter_code
_entity_poly.pdbx_strand_id
1 'polypeptide(L)'
;MAKRMRGIIASYGLTMGIVKRWLHEDIPIRTDWLRDEEVAGELKAIDAAFSRYREKLSAKEVTSPLMQSLREAHIELISDPFLIDSVHKRIQEEKMSADRALDTTIRIMAAQLEALEDPYLRERGTDYRDMGRSLLYELKGLPVPRLDHLSSPCILVTEELAPSEAIELDKANVLGFTSDRGGATSHTSIIAQTLGIPALVGMKRLSREVNDGDFIILDAENGELIINPDVETIQEAVSYTHLRAHETS
;
A
#
# COMPACT_ATOMS: atom_id res chain seq x y z
N MET A 1 3.85 -0.86 30.58
CA MET A 1 3.19 0.46 30.51
C MET A 1 2.59 0.63 29.13
N ALA A 2 1.33 1.00 29.05
CA ALA A 2 0.66 1.30 27.80
C ALA A 2 1.38 2.46 27.09
N LYS A 3 1.73 2.29 25.82
CA LYS A 3 2.38 3.32 25.01
C LYS A 3 1.33 4.01 24.17
N ARG A 4 1.30 5.34 24.24
CA ARG A 4 0.39 6.17 23.45
C ARG A 4 1.14 6.85 22.31
N MET A 5 0.53 6.85 21.13
CA MET A 5 1.05 7.51 19.93
C MET A 5 -0.06 8.34 19.29
N ARG A 6 0.31 9.37 18.54
CA ARG A 6 -0.64 10.23 17.81
C ARG A 6 -0.41 10.15 16.32
N GLY A 7 -1.52 10.14 15.59
CA GLY A 7 -1.56 10.16 14.14
C GLY A 7 -2.56 11.17 13.60
N ILE A 8 -2.61 11.26 12.28
CA ILE A 8 -3.57 12.07 11.54
C ILE A 8 -4.81 11.23 11.33
N ILE A 9 -5.99 11.75 11.66
CA ILE A 9 -7.26 11.07 11.44
C ILE A 9 -7.52 10.99 9.94
N ALA A 10 -7.56 9.75 9.43
CA ALA A 10 -7.90 9.47 8.03
C ALA A 10 -9.38 9.10 7.90
N SER A 11 -9.91 8.32 8.82
CA SER A 11 -11.34 7.97 8.89
C SER A 11 -11.73 7.81 10.35
N TYR A 12 -12.82 8.43 10.74
CA TYR A 12 -13.30 8.47 12.12
C TYR A 12 -13.76 7.10 12.62
N GLY A 13 -13.63 6.89 13.91
CA GLY A 13 -14.14 5.75 14.65
C GLY A 13 -13.19 5.28 15.74
N LEU A 14 -13.73 4.45 16.64
CA LEU A 14 -12.98 3.79 17.70
C LEU A 14 -13.06 2.29 17.51
N THR A 15 -11.92 1.61 17.49
CA THR A 15 -11.85 0.17 17.40
C THR A 15 -10.67 -0.37 18.23
N MET A 16 -10.72 -1.64 18.57
CA MET A 16 -9.63 -2.31 19.27
C MET A 16 -9.47 -3.74 18.76
N GLY A 17 -8.28 -4.26 18.81
CA GLY A 17 -8.01 -5.60 18.30
C GLY A 17 -6.53 -5.96 18.26
N ILE A 18 -6.29 -7.13 17.72
CA ILE A 18 -4.95 -7.67 17.54
C ILE A 18 -4.31 -7.05 16.30
N VAL A 19 -3.04 -6.70 16.42
CA VAL A 19 -2.23 -6.19 15.31
C VAL A 19 -1.93 -7.30 14.32
N LYS A 20 -2.14 -6.98 13.04
CA LYS A 20 -1.54 -7.68 11.91
C LYS A 20 -0.65 -6.70 11.16
N ARG A 21 0.66 -6.96 11.17
CA ARG A 21 1.60 -6.15 10.39
C ARG A 21 1.53 -6.53 8.92
N TRP A 22 1.42 -5.53 8.08
CA TRP A 22 1.51 -5.66 6.65
C TRP A 22 2.71 -4.86 6.16
N LEU A 23 3.83 -5.54 6.04
CA LEU A 23 5.08 -4.96 5.58
C LEU A 23 5.42 -5.55 4.22
N HIS A 24 5.84 -4.68 3.33
CA HIS A 24 6.29 -5.13 2.03
C HIS A 24 7.67 -5.78 2.16
N GLU A 25 7.76 -7.04 1.79
CA GLU A 25 9.04 -7.70 1.66
C GLU A 25 9.81 -7.13 0.46
N ASP A 26 11.13 -7.04 0.62
CA ASP A 26 12.00 -6.62 -0.49
C ASP A 26 12.01 -7.71 -1.56
N ILE A 27 11.65 -7.33 -2.78
CA ILE A 27 11.77 -8.22 -3.94
C ILE A 27 13.26 -8.26 -4.32
N PRO A 28 13.90 -9.44 -4.32
CA PRO A 28 15.31 -9.52 -4.66
C PRO A 28 15.56 -9.09 -6.11
N ILE A 29 16.40 -8.10 -6.31
CA ILE A 29 16.79 -7.56 -7.62
C ILE A 29 18.18 -8.07 -7.99
N ARG A 30 18.36 -8.51 -9.23
CA ARG A 30 19.67 -8.93 -9.75
C ARG A 30 20.64 -7.74 -9.77
N THR A 31 21.89 -7.99 -9.42
CA THR A 31 22.93 -6.96 -9.38
C THR A 31 24.01 -7.14 -10.44
N ASP A 32 24.07 -8.29 -11.06
CA ASP A 32 24.99 -8.61 -12.15
C ASP A 32 24.62 -7.89 -13.46
N TRP A 33 25.61 -7.72 -14.32
CA TRP A 33 25.42 -7.15 -15.65
C TRP A 33 25.16 -8.25 -16.67
N LEU A 34 24.29 -7.96 -17.65
CA LEU A 34 23.96 -8.90 -18.72
C LEU A 34 25.13 -9.05 -19.71
N ARG A 35 25.29 -10.27 -20.18
CA ARG A 35 26.05 -10.54 -21.41
C ARG A 35 25.18 -10.19 -22.62
N ASP A 36 25.81 -9.91 -23.77
CA ASP A 36 25.09 -9.49 -24.98
C ASP A 36 24.02 -10.51 -25.42
N GLU A 37 24.30 -11.80 -25.25
CA GLU A 37 23.37 -12.88 -25.58
C GLU A 37 22.12 -12.96 -24.69
N GLU A 38 22.16 -12.38 -23.48
CA GLU A 38 21.05 -12.39 -22.53
C GLU A 38 20.05 -11.24 -22.78
N VAL A 39 20.49 -10.17 -23.42
CA VAL A 39 19.69 -8.94 -23.63
C VAL A 39 18.34 -9.22 -24.30
N ALA A 40 18.34 -10.01 -25.36
CA ALA A 40 17.11 -10.32 -26.10
C ALA A 40 16.10 -11.10 -25.23
N GLY A 41 16.57 -11.98 -24.34
CA GLY A 41 15.76 -12.72 -23.39
C GLY A 41 15.11 -11.81 -22.35
N GLU A 42 15.87 -10.88 -21.80
CA GLU A 42 15.38 -9.90 -20.81
C GLU A 42 14.37 -8.93 -21.39
N LEU A 43 14.59 -8.45 -22.62
CA LEU A 43 13.61 -7.62 -23.35
C LEU A 43 12.28 -8.37 -23.55
N LYS A 44 12.34 -9.61 -24.00
CA LYS A 44 11.14 -10.44 -24.17
C LYS A 44 10.44 -10.68 -22.82
N ALA A 45 11.18 -10.90 -21.74
CA ALA A 45 10.62 -11.11 -20.42
C ALA A 45 9.88 -9.88 -19.90
N ILE A 46 10.46 -8.69 -20.06
CA ILE A 46 9.81 -7.46 -19.60
C ILE A 46 8.58 -7.12 -20.42
N ASP A 47 8.62 -7.27 -21.77
CA ASP A 47 7.46 -7.03 -22.63
C ASP A 47 6.29 -7.97 -22.28
N ALA A 48 6.60 -9.24 -22.04
CA ALA A 48 5.62 -10.21 -21.61
C ALA A 48 5.01 -9.84 -20.24
N ALA A 49 5.80 -9.32 -19.30
CA ALA A 49 5.32 -8.87 -18.01
C ALA A 49 4.41 -7.65 -18.14
N PHE A 50 4.78 -6.66 -18.94
CA PHE A 50 3.92 -5.51 -19.26
C PHE A 50 2.57 -5.95 -19.84
N SER A 51 2.59 -6.87 -20.79
CA SER A 51 1.37 -7.38 -21.44
C SER A 51 0.47 -8.11 -20.45
N ARG A 52 1.01 -9.07 -19.69
CA ARG A 52 0.24 -9.84 -18.69
C ARG A 52 -0.34 -8.95 -17.60
N TYR A 53 0.42 -7.96 -17.11
CA TYR A 53 -0.09 -7.07 -16.08
C TYR A 53 -1.23 -6.19 -16.60
N ARG A 54 -1.10 -5.67 -17.84
CA ARG A 54 -2.17 -4.90 -18.50
C ARG A 54 -3.43 -5.74 -18.69
N GLU A 55 -3.29 -6.99 -19.13
CA GLU A 55 -4.41 -7.92 -19.29
C GLU A 55 -5.11 -8.18 -17.95
N LYS A 56 -4.37 -8.41 -16.86
CA LYS A 56 -4.92 -8.59 -15.52
C LYS A 56 -5.69 -7.36 -15.03
N LEU A 57 -5.15 -6.16 -15.25
CA LEU A 57 -5.84 -4.91 -14.90
C LEU A 57 -7.15 -4.75 -15.70
N SER A 58 -7.12 -5.08 -16.99
CA SER A 58 -8.29 -4.96 -17.88
C SER A 58 -9.37 -5.99 -17.60
N ALA A 59 -8.99 -7.20 -17.17
CA ALA A 59 -9.91 -8.30 -16.87
C ALA A 59 -10.60 -8.17 -15.50
N LYS A 60 -10.07 -7.35 -14.59
CA LYS A 60 -10.61 -7.21 -13.23
C LYS A 60 -11.93 -6.43 -13.26
N GLU A 61 -13.02 -7.08 -12.83
CA GLU A 61 -14.30 -6.39 -12.61
C GLU A 61 -14.15 -5.40 -11.45
N VAL A 62 -14.64 -4.19 -11.66
CA VAL A 62 -14.51 -3.09 -10.69
C VAL A 62 -15.89 -2.57 -10.36
N THR A 63 -16.26 -2.65 -9.08
CA THR A 63 -17.60 -2.32 -8.59
C THR A 63 -17.75 -0.89 -8.07
N SER A 64 -16.63 -0.18 -7.80
CA SER A 64 -16.67 1.19 -7.30
C SER A 64 -15.98 2.18 -8.25
N PRO A 65 -16.50 3.43 -8.34
CA PRO A 65 -15.87 4.47 -9.17
C PRO A 65 -14.41 4.76 -8.80
N LEU A 66 -14.08 4.72 -7.49
CA LEU A 66 -12.72 4.92 -7.01
C LEU A 66 -11.78 3.82 -7.52
N MET A 67 -12.21 2.56 -7.43
CA MET A 67 -11.44 1.43 -7.93
C MET A 67 -11.24 1.50 -9.45
N GLN A 68 -12.27 1.96 -10.17
CA GLN A 68 -12.17 2.18 -11.60
C GLN A 68 -11.11 3.25 -11.93
N SER A 69 -11.13 4.37 -11.24
CA SER A 69 -10.16 5.46 -11.43
C SER A 69 -8.73 5.00 -11.16
N LEU A 70 -8.50 4.25 -10.08
CA LEU A 70 -7.19 3.68 -9.76
C LEU A 70 -6.70 2.69 -10.83
N ARG A 71 -7.59 1.82 -11.30
CA ARG A 71 -7.28 0.89 -12.39
C ARG A 71 -6.91 1.62 -13.67
N GLU A 72 -7.67 2.63 -14.05
CA GLU A 72 -7.43 3.45 -15.24
C GLU A 72 -6.07 4.17 -15.13
N ALA A 73 -5.74 4.73 -13.97
CA ALA A 73 -4.45 5.34 -13.70
C ALA A 73 -3.29 4.35 -13.87
N HIS A 74 -3.41 3.12 -13.35
CA HIS A 74 -2.39 2.08 -13.53
C HIS A 74 -2.25 1.65 -15.00
N ILE A 75 -3.36 1.54 -15.76
CA ILE A 75 -3.32 1.22 -17.19
C ILE A 75 -2.61 2.33 -17.97
N GLU A 76 -2.87 3.58 -17.63
CA GLU A 76 -2.20 4.74 -18.23
C GLU A 76 -0.69 4.70 -17.97
N LEU A 77 -0.29 4.54 -16.69
CA LEU A 77 1.13 4.49 -16.30
C LEU A 77 1.89 3.35 -16.98
N ILE A 78 1.32 2.14 -17.00
CA ILE A 78 1.99 0.98 -17.61
C ILE A 78 2.04 1.06 -19.15
N SER A 79 1.23 1.92 -19.74
CA SER A 79 1.19 2.14 -21.18
C SER A 79 2.01 3.34 -21.63
N ASP A 80 2.65 4.04 -20.69
CA ASP A 80 3.48 5.20 -20.97
C ASP A 80 4.72 4.79 -21.79
N PRO A 81 4.85 5.28 -23.04
CA PRO A 81 6.01 4.99 -23.88
C PRO A 81 7.33 5.38 -23.23
N PHE A 82 7.37 6.47 -22.46
CA PHE A 82 8.58 6.92 -21.81
C PHE A 82 9.08 5.93 -20.75
N LEU A 83 8.16 5.32 -20.00
CA LEU A 83 8.50 4.25 -19.04
C LEU A 83 9.08 3.05 -19.79
N ILE A 84 8.39 2.57 -20.82
CA ILE A 84 8.77 1.38 -21.60
C ILE A 84 10.13 1.59 -22.28
N ASP A 85 10.31 2.71 -22.97
CA ASP A 85 11.56 3.04 -23.66
C ASP A 85 12.73 3.19 -22.67
N SER A 86 12.49 3.79 -21.50
CA SER A 86 13.52 3.94 -20.45
C SER A 86 13.98 2.60 -19.90
N VAL A 87 13.05 1.65 -19.69
CA VAL A 87 13.39 0.29 -19.25
C VAL A 87 14.16 -0.45 -20.34
N HIS A 88 13.69 -0.41 -21.59
CA HIS A 88 14.36 -1.03 -22.72
C HIS A 88 15.78 -0.50 -22.91
N LYS A 89 15.96 0.81 -22.85
CA LYS A 89 17.27 1.44 -22.97
C LYS A 89 18.25 0.94 -21.91
N ARG A 90 17.84 0.80 -20.66
CA ARG A 90 18.67 0.27 -19.57
C ARG A 90 19.08 -1.18 -19.81
N ILE A 91 18.18 -2.00 -20.36
CA ILE A 91 18.48 -3.39 -20.69
C ILE A 91 19.49 -3.44 -21.87
N GLN A 92 19.23 -2.66 -22.94
CA GLN A 92 20.03 -2.72 -24.16
C GLN A 92 21.40 -2.06 -24.01
N GLU A 93 21.42 -0.82 -23.52
CA GLU A 93 22.64 0.00 -23.48
C GLU A 93 23.41 -0.16 -22.17
N GLU A 94 22.69 -0.20 -21.03
CA GLU A 94 23.30 -0.29 -19.71
C GLU A 94 23.48 -1.76 -19.23
N LYS A 95 23.02 -2.75 -20.04
CA LYS A 95 23.15 -4.19 -19.73
C LYS A 95 22.58 -4.58 -18.35
N MET A 96 21.53 -3.89 -17.93
CA MET A 96 20.82 -4.25 -16.70
C MET A 96 19.86 -5.40 -16.96
N SER A 97 19.68 -6.30 -15.99
CA SER A 97 18.57 -7.28 -16.01
C SER A 97 17.21 -6.58 -16.01
N ALA A 98 16.18 -7.22 -16.52
CA ALA A 98 14.85 -6.64 -16.64
C ALA A 98 14.30 -6.12 -15.30
N ASP A 99 14.47 -6.88 -14.21
CA ASP A 99 14.04 -6.48 -12.87
C ASP A 99 14.82 -5.25 -12.35
N ARG A 100 16.13 -5.19 -12.59
CA ARG A 100 16.95 -4.04 -12.20
C ARG A 100 16.62 -2.80 -13.02
N ALA A 101 16.45 -2.95 -14.33
CA ALA A 101 16.08 -1.86 -15.23
C ALA A 101 14.72 -1.26 -14.84
N LEU A 102 13.74 -2.12 -14.56
CA LEU A 102 12.43 -1.72 -14.09
C LEU A 102 12.49 -1.00 -12.74
N ASP A 103 13.08 -1.61 -11.71
CA ASP A 103 13.20 -1.04 -10.36
C ASP A 103 13.90 0.32 -10.39
N THR A 104 15.02 0.41 -11.13
CA THR A 104 15.79 1.66 -11.27
C THR A 104 14.95 2.75 -11.94
N THR A 105 14.27 2.43 -13.03
CA THR A 105 13.44 3.39 -13.77
C THR A 105 12.29 3.89 -12.89
N ILE A 106 11.56 2.99 -12.24
CA ILE A 106 10.45 3.34 -11.34
C ILE A 106 10.92 4.24 -10.18
N ARG A 107 12.04 3.90 -9.54
CA ARG A 107 12.60 4.71 -8.44
C ARG A 107 12.95 6.12 -8.89
N ILE A 108 13.55 6.27 -10.06
CA ILE A 108 13.93 7.59 -10.61
C ILE A 108 12.67 8.40 -10.92
N MET A 109 11.70 7.83 -11.65
CA MET A 109 10.46 8.52 -12.02
C MET A 109 9.65 8.92 -10.79
N ALA A 110 9.47 8.01 -9.85
CA ALA A 110 8.77 8.30 -8.61
C ALA A 110 9.46 9.40 -7.80
N ALA A 111 10.79 9.33 -7.63
CA ALA A 111 11.53 10.35 -6.88
C ALA A 111 11.45 11.74 -7.54
N GLN A 112 11.45 11.82 -8.86
CA GLN A 112 11.29 13.08 -9.58
C GLN A 112 9.92 13.72 -9.33
N LEU A 113 8.84 12.92 -9.32
CA LEU A 113 7.49 13.39 -9.05
C LEU A 113 7.32 13.77 -7.57
N GLU A 114 7.84 12.97 -6.66
CA GLU A 114 7.78 13.20 -5.22
C GLU A 114 8.54 14.46 -4.78
N ALA A 115 9.53 14.90 -5.56
CA ALA A 115 10.30 16.13 -5.30
C ALA A 115 9.55 17.41 -5.71
N LEU A 116 8.44 17.30 -6.44
CA LEU A 116 7.65 18.45 -6.87
C LEU A 116 6.80 19.01 -5.71
N GLU A 117 6.50 20.30 -5.76
CA GLU A 117 5.66 20.95 -4.74
C GLU A 117 4.17 20.60 -4.89
N ASP A 118 3.74 20.25 -6.10
CA ASP A 118 2.36 19.91 -6.41
C ASP A 118 1.95 18.59 -5.73
N PRO A 119 0.94 18.58 -4.83
CA PRO A 119 0.50 17.38 -4.14
C PRO A 119 0.01 16.29 -5.09
N TYR A 120 -0.67 16.64 -6.18
CA TYR A 120 -1.18 15.70 -7.17
C TYR A 120 -0.03 14.96 -7.87
N LEU A 121 1.02 15.67 -8.26
CA LEU A 121 2.18 15.06 -8.90
C LEU A 121 2.99 14.19 -7.93
N ARG A 122 3.05 14.57 -6.65
CA ARG A 122 3.66 13.71 -5.61
C ARG A 122 2.93 12.39 -5.42
N GLU A 123 1.60 12.41 -5.46
CA GLU A 123 0.79 11.19 -5.37
C GLU A 123 1.02 10.26 -6.57
N ARG A 124 1.22 10.82 -7.77
CA ARG A 124 1.62 10.04 -8.95
C ARG A 124 2.94 9.28 -8.74
N GLY A 125 3.87 9.80 -7.95
CA GLY A 125 5.08 9.09 -7.56
C GLY A 125 4.77 7.81 -6.78
N THR A 126 3.81 7.86 -5.85
CA THR A 126 3.32 6.68 -5.11
C THR A 126 2.66 5.67 -6.05
N ASP A 127 1.86 6.12 -7.03
CA ASP A 127 1.24 5.24 -8.03
C ASP A 127 2.29 4.51 -8.88
N TYR A 128 3.38 5.19 -9.27
CA TYR A 128 4.51 4.54 -9.95
C TYR A 128 5.15 3.44 -9.09
N ARG A 129 5.33 3.68 -7.78
CA ARG A 129 5.91 2.66 -6.88
C ARG A 129 4.99 1.44 -6.74
N ASP A 130 3.70 1.66 -6.58
CA ASP A 130 2.71 0.59 -6.46
C ASP A 130 2.65 -0.25 -7.75
N MET A 131 2.49 0.41 -8.89
CA MET A 131 2.49 -0.24 -10.21
C MET A 131 3.80 -0.98 -10.47
N GLY A 132 4.95 -0.35 -10.19
CA GLY A 132 6.27 -0.94 -10.39
C GLY A 132 6.48 -2.19 -9.55
N ARG A 133 6.04 -2.20 -8.30
CA ARG A 133 6.06 -3.38 -7.42
C ARG A 133 5.21 -4.51 -7.99
N SER A 134 3.98 -4.22 -8.39
CA SER A 134 3.08 -5.19 -9.00
C SER A 134 3.66 -5.80 -10.27
N LEU A 135 4.31 -4.98 -11.09
CA LEU A 135 4.99 -5.42 -12.31
C LEU A 135 6.23 -6.28 -12.01
N LEU A 136 6.98 -5.99 -10.93
CA LEU A 136 8.09 -6.84 -10.49
C LEU A 136 7.61 -8.23 -10.03
N TYR A 137 6.51 -8.32 -9.30
CA TYR A 137 5.88 -9.61 -8.97
C TYR A 137 5.54 -10.38 -10.24
N GLU A 138 4.92 -9.71 -11.22
CA GLU A 138 4.55 -10.30 -12.50
C GLU A 138 5.77 -10.79 -13.31
N LEU A 139 6.83 -9.97 -13.38
CA LEU A 139 8.06 -10.29 -14.09
C LEU A 139 8.76 -11.53 -13.49
N LYS A 140 8.79 -11.62 -12.17
CA LYS A 140 9.44 -12.71 -11.45
C LYS A 140 8.56 -13.94 -11.25
N GLY A 141 7.28 -13.87 -11.64
CA GLY A 141 6.33 -14.96 -11.38
C GLY A 141 6.08 -15.23 -9.90
N LEU A 142 6.25 -14.22 -9.05
CA LEU A 142 6.03 -14.33 -7.61
C LEU A 142 4.54 -14.13 -7.28
N PRO A 143 4.03 -14.80 -6.24
CA PRO A 143 2.68 -14.54 -5.77
C PRO A 143 2.60 -13.11 -5.20
N VAL A 144 1.63 -12.33 -5.68
CA VAL A 144 1.34 -11.01 -5.11
C VAL A 144 0.74 -11.22 -3.73
N PRO A 145 1.29 -10.62 -2.66
CA PRO A 145 0.66 -10.66 -1.34
C PRO A 145 -0.75 -10.06 -1.41
N ARG A 146 -1.70 -10.65 -0.69
CA ARG A 146 -3.12 -10.26 -0.77
C ARG A 146 -3.70 -10.01 0.61
N LEU A 147 -4.60 -9.02 0.69
CA LEU A 147 -5.33 -8.64 1.90
C LEU A 147 -6.82 -9.04 1.87
N ASP A 148 -7.21 -9.87 0.91
CA ASP A 148 -8.60 -10.28 0.68
C ASP A 148 -9.04 -11.49 1.55
N HIS A 149 -8.11 -12.16 2.22
CA HIS A 149 -8.39 -13.32 3.07
C HIS A 149 -7.56 -13.30 4.34
N LEU A 150 -8.01 -12.52 5.32
CA LEU A 150 -7.42 -12.54 6.66
C LEU A 150 -8.10 -13.62 7.51
N SER A 151 -7.30 -14.38 8.25
CA SER A 151 -7.77 -15.52 9.04
C SER A 151 -8.60 -15.15 10.28
N SER A 152 -8.52 -13.90 10.72
CA SER A 152 -9.22 -13.40 11.91
C SER A 152 -9.32 -11.87 11.90
N PRO A 153 -10.30 -11.30 12.64
CA PRO A 153 -10.40 -9.85 12.80
C PRO A 153 -9.12 -9.24 13.38
N CYS A 154 -8.63 -8.17 12.77
CA CYS A 154 -7.38 -7.53 13.15
C CYS A 154 -7.38 -6.02 12.85
N ILE A 155 -6.44 -5.31 13.46
CA ILE A 155 -6.07 -3.96 13.07
C ILE A 155 -4.79 -4.05 12.22
N LEU A 156 -4.89 -3.58 11.00
CA LEU A 156 -3.79 -3.61 10.05
C LEU A 156 -2.80 -2.49 10.35
N VAL A 157 -1.52 -2.83 10.48
CA VAL A 157 -0.43 -1.87 10.67
C VAL A 157 0.55 -2.00 9.51
N THR A 158 0.74 -0.91 8.75
CA THR A 158 1.60 -0.89 7.56
C THR A 158 2.54 0.32 7.56
N GLU A 159 3.61 0.28 6.79
CA GLU A 159 4.40 1.50 6.50
C GLU A 159 3.60 2.44 5.59
N GLU A 160 2.98 1.89 4.56
CA GLU A 160 2.12 2.59 3.61
C GLU A 160 1.17 1.57 3.01
N LEU A 161 -0.10 1.91 2.88
CA LEU A 161 -1.07 1.06 2.20
C LEU A 161 -1.16 1.52 0.75
N ALA A 162 -0.75 0.64 -0.15
CA ALA A 162 -0.81 0.93 -1.57
C ALA A 162 -2.27 0.95 -2.06
N PRO A 163 -2.61 1.77 -3.07
CA PRO A 163 -3.95 1.83 -3.63
C PRO A 163 -4.47 0.46 -4.09
N SER A 164 -3.62 -0.35 -4.72
CA SER A 164 -3.96 -1.71 -5.17
C SER A 164 -4.30 -2.65 -4.02
N GLU A 165 -3.62 -2.52 -2.88
CA GLU A 165 -3.85 -3.32 -1.68
C GLU A 165 -5.12 -2.91 -0.94
N ALA A 166 -5.37 -1.60 -0.87
CA ALA A 166 -6.56 -1.07 -0.22
C ALA A 166 -7.87 -1.52 -0.92
N ILE A 167 -7.82 -1.70 -2.23
CA ILE A 167 -8.93 -2.25 -3.01
C ILE A 167 -9.26 -3.70 -2.62
N GLU A 168 -8.25 -4.46 -2.20
CA GLU A 168 -8.35 -5.88 -1.87
C GLU A 168 -8.57 -6.14 -0.36
N LEU A 169 -8.73 -5.08 0.45
CA LEU A 169 -8.93 -5.24 1.90
C LEU A 169 -10.16 -6.10 2.21
N ASP A 170 -9.95 -7.11 3.06
CA ASP A 170 -11.01 -7.91 3.65
C ASP A 170 -11.78 -7.09 4.70
N LYS A 171 -12.82 -6.41 4.27
CA LYS A 171 -13.65 -5.55 5.13
C LYS A 171 -14.30 -6.28 6.30
N ALA A 172 -14.46 -7.61 6.22
CA ALA A 172 -15.04 -8.38 7.30
C ALA A 172 -14.06 -8.60 8.46
N ASN A 173 -12.76 -8.65 8.14
CA ASN A 173 -11.71 -8.94 9.10
C ASN A 173 -10.77 -7.75 9.40
N VAL A 174 -10.80 -6.67 8.62
CA VAL A 174 -10.05 -5.45 8.96
C VAL A 174 -10.93 -4.52 9.79
N LEU A 175 -10.71 -4.52 11.11
CA LEU A 175 -11.45 -3.69 12.08
C LEU A 175 -11.05 -2.21 11.99
N GLY A 176 -9.83 -1.94 11.57
CA GLY A 176 -9.25 -0.62 11.39
C GLY A 176 -7.86 -0.74 10.81
N PHE A 177 -7.30 0.37 10.35
CA PHE A 177 -5.91 0.34 9.92
C PHE A 177 -5.13 1.59 10.29
N THR A 178 -3.80 1.46 10.27
CA THR A 178 -2.89 2.57 10.50
C THR A 178 -1.66 2.43 9.61
N SER A 179 -1.14 3.58 9.15
CA SER A 179 0.07 3.65 8.35
C SER A 179 1.08 4.64 8.89
N ASP A 180 2.37 4.31 8.73
CA ASP A 180 3.47 5.20 9.14
C ASP A 180 3.52 6.46 8.27
N ARG A 181 3.22 6.31 6.99
CA ARG A 181 3.17 7.38 6.00
C ARG A 181 1.73 7.82 5.75
N GLY A 182 1.58 8.88 4.96
CA GLY A 182 0.30 9.43 4.55
C GLY A 182 -0.07 10.70 5.30
N GLY A 183 -1.02 11.42 4.72
CA GLY A 183 -1.61 12.64 5.24
C GLY A 183 -3.13 12.62 5.13
N ALA A 184 -3.81 13.64 5.62
CA ALA A 184 -5.27 13.71 5.63
C ALA A 184 -5.91 13.61 4.23
N THR A 185 -5.20 14.02 3.20
CA THR A 185 -5.66 14.03 1.80
C THR A 185 -5.07 12.93 0.94
N SER A 186 -4.28 12.01 1.53
CA SER A 186 -3.68 10.90 0.77
C SER A 186 -4.73 9.92 0.24
N HIS A 187 -4.38 9.19 -0.82
CA HIS A 187 -5.21 8.08 -1.36
C HIS A 187 -5.65 7.11 -0.24
N THR A 188 -4.76 6.78 0.68
CA THR A 188 -5.01 5.92 1.83
C THR A 188 -6.14 6.48 2.70
N SER A 189 -6.18 7.80 2.94
CA SER A 189 -7.22 8.45 3.73
C SER A 189 -8.58 8.44 3.01
N ILE A 190 -8.59 8.69 1.71
CA ILE A 190 -9.80 8.65 0.88
C ILE A 190 -10.39 7.23 0.86
N ILE A 191 -9.53 6.23 0.74
CA ILE A 191 -9.93 4.82 0.75
C ILE A 191 -10.51 4.44 2.12
N ALA A 192 -9.86 4.83 3.22
CA ALA A 192 -10.35 4.58 4.57
C ALA A 192 -11.77 5.10 4.78
N GLN A 193 -12.02 6.35 4.38
CA GLN A 193 -13.33 6.98 4.43
C GLN A 193 -14.36 6.23 3.58
N THR A 194 -13.98 5.86 2.35
CA THR A 194 -14.86 5.10 1.43
C THR A 194 -15.22 3.73 2.00
N LEU A 195 -14.29 3.08 2.69
CA LEU A 195 -14.50 1.78 3.32
C LEU A 195 -15.27 1.89 4.63
N GLY A 196 -15.32 3.08 5.25
CA GLY A 196 -15.92 3.29 6.57
C GLY A 196 -15.15 2.60 7.69
N ILE A 197 -13.86 2.39 7.53
CA ILE A 197 -12.97 1.71 8.49
C ILE A 197 -12.20 2.76 9.28
N PRO A 198 -12.20 2.74 10.64
CA PRO A 198 -11.40 3.65 11.45
C PRO A 198 -9.92 3.61 11.05
N ALA A 199 -9.30 4.78 10.85
CA ALA A 199 -7.92 4.83 10.38
C ALA A 199 -7.14 6.04 10.89
N LEU A 200 -5.87 5.79 11.25
CA LEU A 200 -4.85 6.79 11.55
C LEU A 200 -3.67 6.66 10.58
N VAL A 201 -3.23 7.78 10.02
CA VAL A 201 -2.07 7.84 9.13
C VAL A 201 -0.99 8.77 9.68
N GLY A 202 0.21 8.72 9.12
CA GLY A 202 1.31 9.57 9.58
C GLY A 202 1.87 9.18 10.95
N MET A 203 1.76 7.89 11.32
CA MET A 203 2.24 7.35 12.60
C MET A 203 3.78 7.27 12.68
N LYS A 204 4.47 7.58 11.60
CA LYS A 204 5.94 7.69 11.44
C LYS A 204 6.70 6.36 11.52
N ARG A 205 6.54 5.55 12.54
CA ARG A 205 7.28 4.31 12.76
C ARG A 205 6.54 3.26 13.60
N LEU A 206 5.23 3.37 13.67
CA LEU A 206 4.42 2.42 14.43
C LEU A 206 4.65 0.98 13.95
N SER A 207 4.81 0.78 12.64
CA SER A 207 5.06 -0.54 12.04
C SER A 207 6.31 -1.25 12.60
N ARG A 208 7.26 -0.48 13.15
CA ARG A 208 8.49 -1.00 13.78
C ARG A 208 8.37 -1.15 15.29
N GLU A 209 7.36 -0.54 15.89
CA GLU A 209 7.17 -0.53 17.35
C GLU A 209 6.17 -1.55 17.85
N VAL A 210 5.39 -2.15 16.95
CA VAL A 210 4.44 -3.23 17.25
C VAL A 210 4.86 -4.54 16.59
N ASN A 211 4.35 -5.64 17.11
CA ASN A 211 4.51 -6.97 16.53
C ASN A 211 3.13 -7.57 16.20
N ASP A 212 3.12 -8.58 15.34
CA ASP A 212 1.93 -9.39 15.12
C ASP A 212 1.50 -10.00 16.47
N GLY A 213 0.22 -9.84 16.79
CA GLY A 213 -0.35 -10.32 18.05
C GLY A 213 -0.40 -9.29 19.18
N ASP A 214 0.24 -8.14 19.08
CA ASP A 214 0.05 -7.05 20.02
C ASP A 214 -1.41 -6.60 20.01
N PHE A 215 -1.93 -6.18 21.18
CA PHE A 215 -3.28 -5.62 21.27
C PHE A 215 -3.22 -4.10 21.26
N ILE A 216 -4.03 -3.46 20.42
CA ILE A 216 -4.09 -2.00 20.34
C ILE A 216 -5.51 -1.48 20.42
N ILE A 217 -5.64 -0.24 20.91
CA ILE A 217 -6.84 0.59 20.77
C ILE A 217 -6.51 1.66 19.75
N LEU A 218 -7.30 1.73 18.68
CA LEU A 218 -7.22 2.75 17.64
C LEU A 218 -8.37 3.73 17.82
N ASP A 219 -8.07 4.89 18.38
CA ASP A 219 -9.00 5.99 18.58
C ASP A 219 -8.81 7.03 17.49
N ALA A 220 -9.46 6.82 16.37
CA ALA A 220 -9.48 7.76 15.27
C ALA A 220 -10.51 8.90 15.45
N GLU A 221 -11.12 9.03 16.62
CA GLU A 221 -11.88 10.20 17.01
C GLU A 221 -10.98 11.29 17.60
N ASN A 222 -10.01 10.86 18.42
CA ASN A 222 -9.06 11.74 19.09
C ASN A 222 -7.67 11.74 18.46
N GLY A 223 -7.45 10.92 17.41
CA GLY A 223 -6.16 10.81 16.73
C GLY A 223 -5.10 10.09 17.58
N GLU A 224 -5.52 9.16 18.46
CA GLU A 224 -4.65 8.48 19.40
C GLU A 224 -4.65 6.96 19.16
N LEU A 225 -3.50 6.35 19.35
CA LEU A 225 -3.32 4.90 19.33
C LEU A 225 -2.64 4.46 20.62
N ILE A 226 -3.16 3.42 21.27
CA ILE A 226 -2.65 2.88 22.53
C ILE A 226 -2.18 1.44 22.28
N ILE A 227 -0.90 1.19 22.54
CA ILE A 227 -0.28 -0.13 22.36
C ILE A 227 -0.27 -0.84 23.72
N ASN A 228 -0.73 -2.11 23.73
CA ASN A 228 -0.78 -2.97 24.89
C ASN A 228 -1.40 -2.25 26.12
N PRO A 229 -2.67 -1.76 25.98
CA PRO A 229 -3.38 -1.07 27.04
C PRO A 229 -3.58 -1.99 28.26
N ASP A 230 -3.66 -1.40 29.45
CA ASP A 230 -4.08 -2.10 30.63
C ASP A 230 -5.60 -2.35 30.66
N VAL A 231 -6.05 -3.17 31.61
CA VAL A 231 -7.47 -3.57 31.69
C VAL A 231 -8.38 -2.36 31.93
N GLU A 232 -7.94 -1.38 32.68
CA GLU A 232 -8.70 -0.17 32.99
C GLU A 232 -8.93 0.66 31.71
N THR A 233 -7.88 0.90 30.94
CA THR A 233 -7.95 1.59 29.64
C THR A 233 -8.86 0.88 28.63
N ILE A 234 -8.83 -0.47 28.61
CA ILE A 234 -9.72 -1.26 27.76
C ILE A 234 -11.18 -1.07 28.18
N GLN A 235 -11.47 -1.11 29.49
CA GLN A 235 -12.82 -0.93 30.02
C GLN A 235 -13.39 0.45 29.73
N GLU A 236 -12.56 1.50 29.81
CA GLU A 236 -12.93 2.86 29.44
C GLU A 236 -13.32 2.95 27.96
N ALA A 237 -12.49 2.38 27.06
CA ALA A 237 -12.75 2.37 25.65
C ALA A 237 -14.04 1.59 25.27
N VAL A 238 -14.28 0.44 25.91
CA VAL A 238 -15.51 -0.35 25.74
C VAL A 238 -16.73 0.45 26.20
N SER A 239 -16.66 1.09 27.37
CA SER A 239 -17.76 1.89 27.90
C SER A 239 -18.11 3.06 26.99
N TYR A 240 -17.10 3.70 26.42
CA TYR A 240 -17.29 4.80 25.45
C TYR A 240 -17.99 4.32 24.17
N THR A 241 -17.61 3.16 23.66
CA THR A 241 -18.21 2.57 22.45
C THR A 241 -19.67 2.22 22.67
N HIS A 242 -20.04 1.69 23.85
CA HIS A 242 -21.43 1.36 24.20
C HIS A 242 -22.32 2.60 24.34
N LEU A 243 -21.82 3.68 24.95
CA LEU A 243 -22.59 4.93 25.10
C LEU A 243 -22.95 5.52 23.75
N ARG A 244 -22.04 5.52 22.78
CA ARG A 244 -22.28 6.04 21.42
C ARG A 244 -23.26 5.19 20.60
N ALA A 245 -23.23 3.89 20.74
CA ALA A 245 -24.19 3.01 20.05
C ALA A 245 -25.63 3.32 20.47
N HIS A 246 -25.84 3.84 21.69
CA HIS A 246 -27.16 4.26 22.17
C HIS A 246 -27.57 5.67 21.75
N GLU A 247 -26.62 6.56 21.39
CA GLU A 247 -26.94 7.91 20.95
C GLU A 247 -27.29 8.00 19.45
N THR A 248 -26.93 6.98 18.67
CA THR A 248 -27.16 6.91 17.21
C THR A 248 -28.34 6.02 16.81
N SER A 249 -29.09 5.50 17.77
CA SER A 249 -30.33 4.73 17.59
C SER A 249 -31.53 5.57 17.94
#